data_d50797ee38698f1736c25a3b44c47a79
#
_entry.id   d50797ee38698f1736c25a3b44c47a79
#
_cell.length_a   1.000
_cell.length_b   1.000
_cell.length_c   1.000
_cell.angle_alpha   90.00
_cell.angle_beta   90.00
_cell.angle_gamma   90.00
#
_symmetry.space_group_name_H-M   'P 1'
#
loop_
_entity.id
_entity.type
_entity.pdbx_description
1 polymer ?
#
loop_
_entity_poly.entity_id
_entity_poly.type
_entity_poly.pdbx_seq_one_letter_code
_entity_poly.pdbx_strand_id
1 'polypeptide(L)'
;MKVYERAFDLNEWFVILSVLVLFFLLFSLPKIFSTLETIGYSLFGLFFGMFSDQTLSVSAWDFYDVNDTAAYQGIDFLSYVMYCPYSYFFVYIYVKLNIKGFYSILYIVIWTVVSMVMEWIGTKIGLYHFDKGYSMVWSVPIYLLFQSMLLTYYHLVKAN
;
A
#
# COMPACT_ATOMS: atom_id res chain seq x y z
N MET A 1 17.38 19.88 -2.28
CA MET A 1 16.12 19.24 -2.72
C MET A 1 16.44 18.51 -4.01
N LYS A 2 16.27 17.21 -4.04
CA LYS A 2 16.45 16.40 -5.25
C LYS A 2 15.21 16.55 -6.14
N VAL A 3 15.42 16.63 -7.44
CA VAL A 3 14.37 16.64 -8.47
C VAL A 3 14.76 15.56 -9.47
N TYR A 4 13.91 14.56 -9.65
CA TYR A 4 14.16 13.41 -10.52
C TYR A 4 13.59 13.64 -11.91
N GLU A 5 12.37 14.15 -11.97
CA GLU A 5 11.64 14.48 -13.19
C GLU A 5 10.88 15.80 -13.00
N ARG A 6 10.39 16.40 -14.09
CA ARG A 6 9.56 17.62 -14.05
C ARG A 6 8.36 17.55 -14.98
N ALA A 7 8.26 16.48 -15.74
CA ALA A 7 7.17 16.26 -16.68
C ALA A 7 6.14 15.31 -16.05
N PHE A 8 4.89 15.47 -16.39
CA PHE A 8 3.84 14.52 -16.05
C PHE A 8 4.05 13.26 -16.89
N ASP A 9 4.42 12.15 -16.27
CA ASP A 9 4.88 10.95 -16.97
C ASP A 9 4.24 9.63 -16.47
N LEU A 10 4.97 8.52 -16.52
CA LEU A 10 4.43 7.19 -16.24
C LEU A 10 4.09 6.96 -14.77
N ASN A 11 4.77 7.62 -13.84
CA ASN A 11 4.53 7.44 -12.41
C ASN A 11 3.17 8.04 -12.01
N GLU A 12 2.85 9.26 -12.45
CA GLU A 12 1.55 9.89 -12.17
C GLU A 12 0.41 9.14 -12.85
N TRP A 13 0.59 8.76 -14.12
CA TRP A 13 -0.43 7.95 -14.81
C TRP A 13 -0.65 6.61 -14.10
N PHE A 14 0.39 5.96 -13.64
CA PHE A 14 0.27 4.72 -12.89
C PHE A 14 -0.54 4.92 -11.60
N VAL A 15 -0.24 5.97 -10.82
CA VAL A 15 -0.98 6.28 -9.58
C VAL A 15 -2.45 6.57 -9.89
N ILE A 16 -2.72 7.47 -10.85
CA ILE A 16 -4.09 7.86 -11.21
C ILE A 16 -4.89 6.66 -11.70
N LEU A 17 -4.35 5.90 -12.66
CA LEU A 17 -5.04 4.72 -13.20
C LEU A 17 -5.24 3.64 -12.14
N SER A 18 -4.25 3.42 -11.26
CA SER A 18 -4.37 2.47 -10.16
C SER A 18 -5.50 2.88 -9.20
N VAL A 19 -5.57 4.15 -8.81
CA VAL A 19 -6.67 4.67 -7.97
C VAL A 19 -8.01 4.44 -8.66
N LEU A 20 -8.15 4.85 -9.93
CA LEU A 20 -9.41 4.71 -10.66
C LEU A 20 -9.85 3.25 -10.78
N VAL A 21 -8.95 2.36 -11.19
CA VAL A 21 -9.23 0.93 -11.38
C VAL A 21 -9.56 0.25 -10.05
N LEU A 22 -8.76 0.49 -9.01
CA LEU A 22 -8.97 -0.16 -7.72
C LEU A 22 -10.26 0.32 -7.03
N PHE A 23 -10.59 1.61 -7.10
CA PHE A 23 -11.88 2.09 -6.57
C PHE A 23 -13.05 1.61 -7.41
N PHE A 24 -12.94 1.58 -8.74
CA PHE A 24 -13.96 0.98 -9.59
C PHE A 24 -14.23 -0.48 -9.20
N LEU A 25 -13.18 -1.28 -8.99
CA LEU A 25 -13.32 -2.65 -8.52
C LEU A 25 -13.95 -2.72 -7.12
N LEU A 26 -13.52 -1.87 -6.18
CA LEU A 26 -14.08 -1.83 -4.82
C LEU A 26 -15.59 -1.58 -4.83
N PHE A 27 -16.07 -0.65 -5.68
CA PHE A 27 -17.49 -0.34 -5.78
C PHE A 27 -18.29 -1.36 -6.61
N SER A 28 -17.65 -2.09 -7.52
CA SER A 28 -18.29 -3.10 -8.37
C SER A 28 -18.43 -4.45 -7.69
N LEU A 29 -17.59 -4.76 -6.69
CA LEU A 29 -17.64 -6.05 -6.02
C LEU A 29 -18.85 -6.16 -5.06
N PRO A 30 -19.37 -7.39 -4.84
CA PRO A 30 -20.41 -7.63 -3.85
C PRO A 30 -19.97 -7.18 -2.46
N LYS A 31 -20.82 -6.39 -1.81
CA LYS A 31 -20.55 -5.90 -0.45
C LYS A 31 -20.66 -7.04 0.55
N ILE A 32 -19.55 -7.41 1.18
CA ILE A 32 -19.49 -8.43 2.25
C ILE A 32 -19.18 -7.83 3.62
N PHE A 33 -18.85 -6.56 3.65
CA PHE A 33 -18.57 -5.80 4.86
C PHE A 33 -19.58 -4.67 5.02
N SER A 34 -19.83 -4.28 6.26
CA SER A 34 -20.55 -3.03 6.56
C SER A 34 -19.78 -1.82 6.06
N THR A 35 -20.45 -0.68 5.94
CA THR A 35 -19.80 0.58 5.55
C THR A 35 -18.66 0.95 6.50
N LEU A 36 -18.87 0.76 7.81
CA LEU A 36 -17.87 1.08 8.82
C LEU A 36 -16.62 0.18 8.72
N GLU A 37 -16.82 -1.12 8.50
CA GLU A 37 -15.73 -2.07 8.27
C GLU A 37 -14.94 -1.72 6.99
N THR A 38 -15.66 -1.40 5.90
CA THR A 38 -15.04 -0.99 4.63
C THR A 38 -14.16 0.25 4.82
N ILE A 39 -14.69 1.27 5.51
CA ILE A 39 -13.93 2.48 5.84
C ILE A 39 -12.73 2.13 6.72
N GLY A 40 -12.90 1.33 7.76
CA GLY A 40 -11.85 0.95 8.68
C GLY A 40 -10.68 0.23 7.99
N TYR A 41 -10.97 -0.76 7.13
CA TYR A 41 -9.93 -1.47 6.38
C TYR A 41 -9.25 -0.57 5.34
N SER A 42 -10.00 0.33 4.69
CA SER A 42 -9.45 1.28 3.74
C SER A 42 -8.52 2.31 4.42
N LEU A 43 -8.96 2.89 5.52
CA LEU A 43 -8.17 3.87 6.27
C LEU A 43 -6.91 3.25 6.88
N PHE A 44 -6.92 1.96 7.21
CA PHE A 44 -5.73 1.25 7.66
C PHE A 44 -4.60 1.35 6.61
N GLY A 45 -4.90 1.08 5.34
CA GLY A 45 -3.90 1.17 4.27
C GLY A 45 -3.39 2.59 4.07
N LEU A 46 -4.28 3.57 4.03
CA LEU A 46 -3.90 4.98 3.92
C LEU A 46 -2.98 5.41 5.07
N PHE A 47 -3.38 5.09 6.31
CA PHE A 47 -2.60 5.46 7.49
C PHE A 47 -1.19 4.86 7.47
N PHE A 48 -1.07 3.55 7.21
CA PHE A 48 0.24 2.89 7.22
C PHE A 48 1.10 3.24 6.01
N GLY A 49 0.51 3.54 4.86
CA GLY A 49 1.23 4.11 3.72
C GLY A 49 1.84 5.47 4.07
N MET A 50 1.02 6.40 4.55
CA MET A 50 1.51 7.71 5.02
C MET A 50 2.52 7.58 6.17
N PHE A 51 2.27 6.70 7.15
CA PHE A 51 3.18 6.49 8.27
C PHE A 51 4.55 6.03 7.80
N SER A 52 4.62 5.09 6.85
CA SER A 52 5.88 4.61 6.29
C SER A 52 6.66 5.73 5.61
N ASP A 53 6.01 6.49 4.74
CA ASP A 53 6.67 7.56 4.02
C ASP A 53 7.08 8.70 4.95
N GLN A 54 6.23 9.11 5.87
CA GLN A 54 6.54 10.17 6.84
C GLN A 54 7.58 9.76 7.91
N THR A 55 7.97 8.49 7.96
CA THR A 55 9.04 8.01 8.84
C THR A 55 10.30 7.67 8.06
N LEU A 56 10.21 6.99 6.93
CA LEU A 56 11.35 6.42 6.23
C LEU A 56 11.89 7.31 5.12
N SER A 57 11.05 8.19 4.52
CA SER A 57 11.45 9.11 3.45
C SER A 57 11.75 10.53 3.93
N VAL A 58 11.72 10.80 5.23
CA VAL A 58 12.03 12.13 5.78
C VAL A 58 13.36 12.18 6.52
N SER A 59 13.82 13.41 6.84
CA SER A 59 15.06 13.69 7.55
C SER A 59 15.25 12.84 8.81
N ALA A 60 16.40 12.36 9.03
CA ALA A 60 17.03 11.36 9.87
C ALA A 60 17.22 10.05 9.12
N TRP A 61 16.19 9.44 8.57
CA TRP A 61 16.27 8.20 7.79
C TRP A 61 16.53 8.50 6.32
N ASP A 62 15.56 9.13 5.61
CA ASP A 62 15.69 9.59 4.22
C ASP A 62 16.18 8.44 3.30
N PHE A 63 15.51 7.28 3.42
CA PHE A 63 15.91 6.06 2.75
C PHE A 63 15.41 5.97 1.31
N TYR A 64 14.33 6.69 0.98
CA TYR A 64 13.80 6.78 -0.37
C TYR A 64 12.99 8.06 -0.55
N ASP A 65 12.87 8.49 -1.78
CA ASP A 65 11.95 9.55 -2.20
C ASP A 65 10.81 8.95 -3.03
N VAL A 66 9.64 9.59 -2.99
CA VAL A 66 8.44 9.17 -3.74
C VAL A 66 8.14 10.19 -4.81
N ASN A 67 7.76 9.74 -6.00
CA ASN A 67 7.50 10.57 -7.17
C ASN A 67 8.71 11.43 -7.60
N ASP A 68 8.45 12.58 -8.20
CA ASP A 68 9.45 13.37 -8.96
C ASP A 68 10.36 14.22 -8.10
N THR A 69 10.01 14.47 -6.85
CA THR A 69 10.79 15.36 -5.99
C THR A 69 10.85 14.85 -4.55
N ALA A 70 11.95 15.17 -3.87
CA ALA A 70 12.08 14.94 -2.42
C ALA A 70 11.19 15.86 -1.57
N ALA A 71 10.39 16.75 -2.18
CA ALA A 71 9.43 17.61 -1.49
C ALA A 71 8.01 17.08 -1.72
N TYR A 72 7.21 17.03 -0.65
CA TYR A 72 5.83 16.59 -0.72
C TYR A 72 5.01 17.36 -1.77
N GLN A 73 4.32 16.62 -2.60
CA GLN A 73 3.43 17.13 -3.66
C GLN A 73 2.02 16.54 -3.53
N GLY A 74 1.04 17.13 -4.25
CA GLY A 74 -0.34 16.61 -4.22
C GLY A 74 -0.49 15.19 -4.77
N ILE A 75 0.40 14.78 -5.68
CA ILE A 75 0.42 13.41 -6.21
C ILE A 75 0.83 12.38 -5.16
N ASP A 76 1.67 12.75 -4.19
CA ASP A 76 2.05 11.87 -3.09
C ASP A 76 0.84 11.48 -2.24
N PHE A 77 -0.06 12.46 -1.99
CA PHE A 77 -1.32 12.16 -1.32
C PHE A 77 -2.18 11.16 -2.12
N LEU A 78 -2.23 11.32 -3.44
CA LEU A 78 -2.97 10.38 -4.28
C LEU A 78 -2.35 8.97 -4.24
N SER A 79 -1.02 8.88 -4.14
CA SER A 79 -0.33 7.60 -3.93
C SER A 79 -0.77 6.91 -2.62
N TYR A 80 -1.00 7.67 -1.55
CA TYR A 80 -1.54 7.11 -0.30
C TYR A 80 -3.00 6.65 -0.44
N VAL A 81 -3.81 7.40 -1.19
CA VAL A 81 -5.20 7.01 -1.47
C VAL A 81 -5.28 5.67 -2.21
N MET A 82 -4.30 5.32 -3.03
CA MET A 82 -4.19 4.03 -3.69
C MET A 82 -4.13 2.85 -2.70
N TYR A 83 -3.57 3.04 -1.50
CA TYR A 83 -3.52 1.99 -0.48
C TYR A 83 -4.87 1.70 0.19
N CYS A 84 -5.86 2.60 0.09
CA CYS A 84 -7.22 2.36 0.62
C CYS A 84 -7.86 1.09 0.05
N PRO A 85 -8.08 0.98 -1.27
CA PRO A 85 -8.65 -0.23 -1.85
C PRO A 85 -7.70 -1.43 -1.76
N TYR A 86 -6.38 -1.23 -1.76
CA TYR A 86 -5.42 -2.30 -1.64
C TYR A 86 -5.58 -3.07 -0.30
N SER A 87 -5.65 -2.36 0.82
CA SER A 87 -5.87 -2.98 2.13
C SER A 87 -7.28 -3.58 2.28
N TYR A 88 -8.30 -2.93 1.69
CA TYR A 88 -9.63 -3.52 1.61
C TYR A 88 -9.61 -4.86 0.87
N PHE A 89 -8.96 -4.95 -0.30
CA PHE A 89 -8.88 -6.19 -1.08
C PHE A 89 -8.11 -7.30 -0.36
N PHE A 90 -7.09 -6.95 0.41
CA PHE A 90 -6.42 -7.92 1.25
C PHE A 90 -7.41 -8.63 2.17
N VAL A 91 -8.26 -7.89 2.90
CA VAL A 91 -9.26 -8.50 3.79
C VAL A 91 -10.39 -9.16 3.01
N TYR A 92 -10.84 -8.54 1.92
CA TYR A 92 -11.91 -9.06 1.08
C TYR A 92 -11.59 -10.46 0.52
N ILE A 93 -10.41 -10.61 -0.07
CA ILE A 93 -9.97 -11.87 -0.67
C ILE A 93 -9.74 -12.93 0.43
N TYR A 94 -9.16 -12.55 1.56
CA TYR A 94 -9.01 -13.43 2.72
C TYR A 94 -10.32 -14.07 3.16
N VAL A 95 -11.36 -13.24 3.27
CA VAL A 95 -12.71 -13.70 3.66
C VAL A 95 -13.36 -14.52 2.57
N LYS A 96 -13.29 -14.09 1.32
CA LYS A 96 -13.88 -14.80 0.18
C LYS A 96 -13.29 -16.19 -0.03
N LEU A 97 -12.01 -16.36 0.19
CA LEU A 97 -11.33 -17.65 0.09
C LEU A 97 -11.47 -18.48 1.37
N ASN A 98 -12.15 -17.95 2.41
CA ASN A 98 -12.35 -18.63 3.70
C ASN A 98 -11.02 -19.15 4.30
N ILE A 99 -9.98 -18.33 4.23
CA ILE A 99 -8.63 -18.70 4.69
C ILE A 99 -8.61 -18.78 6.21
N LYS A 100 -7.99 -19.86 6.77
CA LYS A 100 -7.95 -20.12 8.21
C LYS A 100 -6.65 -20.80 8.63
N GLY A 101 -6.32 -20.66 9.91
CA GLY A 101 -5.20 -21.37 10.54
C GLY A 101 -3.87 -21.09 9.83
N PHE A 102 -3.10 -22.13 9.54
CA PHE A 102 -1.79 -22.03 8.91
C PHE A 102 -1.82 -21.33 7.54
N TYR A 103 -2.90 -21.46 6.77
CA TYR A 103 -3.05 -20.80 5.47
C TYR A 103 -3.08 -19.27 5.59
N SER A 104 -3.39 -18.70 6.77
CA SER A 104 -3.30 -17.26 6.99
C SER A 104 -1.85 -16.77 6.89
N ILE A 105 -0.89 -17.54 7.38
CA ILE A 105 0.54 -17.21 7.26
C ILE A 105 0.96 -17.24 5.79
N LEU A 106 0.59 -18.31 5.08
CA LEU A 106 0.89 -18.43 3.65
C LEU A 106 0.26 -17.28 2.84
N TYR A 107 -0.96 -16.88 3.19
CA TYR A 107 -1.64 -15.74 2.55
C TYR A 107 -0.88 -14.42 2.74
N ILE A 108 -0.42 -14.13 3.96
CA ILE A 108 0.40 -12.94 4.24
C ILE A 108 1.68 -12.98 3.41
N VAL A 109 2.37 -14.13 3.35
CA VAL A 109 3.60 -14.25 2.54
C VAL A 109 3.32 -14.03 1.05
N ILE A 110 2.26 -14.61 0.50
CA ILE A 110 1.88 -14.42 -0.90
C ILE A 110 1.57 -12.93 -1.16
N TRP A 111 0.82 -12.27 -0.28
CA TRP A 111 0.48 -10.87 -0.44
C TRP A 111 1.70 -9.95 -0.29
N THR A 112 2.66 -10.33 0.57
CA THR A 112 3.96 -9.65 0.64
C THR A 112 4.70 -9.73 -0.70
N VAL A 113 4.70 -10.91 -1.35
CA VAL A 113 5.29 -11.05 -2.69
C VAL A 113 4.58 -10.15 -3.71
N VAL A 114 3.24 -10.07 -3.66
CA VAL A 114 2.47 -9.14 -4.51
C VAL A 114 2.89 -7.69 -4.25
N SER A 115 3.03 -7.29 -2.98
CA SER A 115 3.51 -5.95 -2.61
C SER A 115 4.91 -5.66 -3.16
N MET A 116 5.82 -6.62 -3.05
CA MET A 116 7.18 -6.52 -3.61
C MET A 116 7.18 -6.35 -5.14
N VAL A 117 6.30 -7.06 -5.85
CA VAL A 117 6.15 -6.91 -7.30
C VAL A 117 5.63 -5.51 -7.65
N MET A 118 4.66 -4.99 -6.90
CA MET A 118 4.14 -3.63 -7.11
C MET A 118 5.20 -2.56 -6.81
N GLU A 119 5.97 -2.71 -5.75
CA GLU A 119 7.10 -1.83 -5.44
C GLU A 119 8.18 -1.89 -6.54
N TRP A 120 8.50 -3.09 -7.04
CA TRP A 120 9.43 -3.25 -8.15
C TRP A 120 8.94 -2.54 -9.42
N ILE A 121 7.66 -2.66 -9.76
CA ILE A 121 7.06 -1.89 -10.87
C ILE A 121 7.21 -0.39 -10.59
N GLY A 122 6.87 0.06 -9.38
CA GLY A 122 7.00 1.45 -8.96
C GLY A 122 8.41 2.00 -9.15
N THR A 123 9.45 1.23 -8.77
CA THR A 123 10.84 1.66 -8.99
C THR A 123 11.22 1.76 -10.48
N LYS A 124 10.61 0.94 -11.33
CA LYS A 124 10.88 0.96 -12.78
C LYS A 124 10.26 2.14 -13.50
N ILE A 125 9.17 2.66 -12.99
CA ILE A 125 8.44 3.80 -13.58
C ILE A 125 8.74 5.13 -12.88
N GLY A 126 9.71 5.19 -11.95
CA GLY A 126 10.09 6.41 -11.26
C GLY A 126 9.22 6.80 -10.06
N LEU A 127 8.35 5.90 -9.57
CA LEU A 127 7.53 6.16 -8.38
C LEU A 127 8.35 6.11 -7.08
N TYR A 128 9.39 5.27 -7.01
CA TYR A 128 10.28 5.15 -5.84
C TYR A 128 11.74 5.31 -6.24
N HIS A 129 12.45 6.18 -5.52
CA HIS A 129 13.87 6.45 -5.70
C HIS A 129 14.62 6.10 -4.42
N PHE A 130 15.26 4.94 -4.38
CA PHE A 130 15.99 4.46 -3.20
C PHE A 130 17.29 5.21 -2.99
N ASP A 131 17.61 5.51 -1.73
CA ASP A 131 18.82 6.22 -1.31
C ASP A 131 19.46 5.57 -0.07
N LYS A 132 20.63 6.06 0.34
CA LYS A 132 21.37 5.67 1.55
C LYS A 132 21.51 4.15 1.75
N GLY A 133 21.58 3.38 0.67
CA GLY A 133 21.72 1.93 0.71
C GLY A 133 20.42 1.16 1.03
N TYR A 134 19.27 1.85 1.03
CA TYR A 134 17.98 1.16 1.10
C TYR A 134 17.75 0.30 -0.17
N SER A 135 17.13 -0.83 0.02
CA SER A 135 16.75 -1.72 -1.08
C SER A 135 15.41 -2.38 -0.77
N MET A 136 14.71 -2.86 -1.78
CA MET A 136 13.41 -3.54 -1.66
C MET A 136 13.38 -4.66 -0.61
N VAL A 137 14.51 -5.29 -0.31
CA VAL A 137 14.58 -6.35 0.71
C VAL A 137 14.17 -5.84 2.09
N TRP A 138 14.44 -4.56 2.39
CA TRP A 138 14.03 -3.94 3.64
C TRP A 138 12.54 -3.66 3.73
N SER A 139 11.83 -3.63 2.60
CA SER A 139 10.37 -3.51 2.57
C SER A 139 9.66 -4.81 3.00
N VAL A 140 10.32 -5.98 2.90
CA VAL A 140 9.71 -7.28 3.25
C VAL A 140 9.21 -7.32 4.70
N PRO A 141 10.01 -7.01 5.74
CA PRO A 141 9.52 -7.01 7.12
C PRO A 141 8.41 -5.98 7.34
N ILE A 142 8.42 -4.85 6.63
CA ILE A 142 7.39 -3.82 6.74
C ILE A 142 6.05 -4.36 6.21
N TYR A 143 6.05 -4.99 5.04
CA TYR A 143 4.84 -5.60 4.47
C TYR A 143 4.31 -6.74 5.34
N LEU A 144 5.18 -7.63 5.82
CA LEU A 144 4.78 -8.70 6.74
C LEU A 144 4.14 -8.15 8.01
N LEU A 145 4.71 -7.09 8.59
CA LEU A 145 4.19 -6.45 9.79
C LEU A 145 2.80 -5.86 9.54
N PHE A 146 2.66 -5.00 8.53
CA PHE A 146 1.40 -4.29 8.29
C PHE A 146 0.28 -5.23 7.86
N GLN A 147 0.56 -6.24 7.05
CA GLN A 147 -0.42 -7.24 6.66
C GLN A 147 -0.85 -8.12 7.85
N SER A 148 0.08 -8.47 8.74
CA SER A 148 -0.24 -9.17 9.98
C SER A 148 -1.11 -8.32 10.92
N MET A 149 -0.79 -7.03 11.05
CA MET A 149 -1.58 -6.07 11.82
C MET A 149 -2.99 -5.90 11.23
N LEU A 150 -3.12 -5.78 9.90
CA LEU A 150 -4.41 -5.66 9.23
C LEU A 150 -5.27 -6.91 9.43
N LEU A 151 -4.67 -8.09 9.34
CA LEU A 151 -5.38 -9.33 9.59
C LEU A 151 -5.81 -9.46 11.07
N THR A 152 -4.96 -9.04 12.00
CA THR A 152 -5.30 -8.97 13.41
C THR A 152 -6.46 -7.99 13.65
N TYR A 153 -6.40 -6.81 13.05
CA TYR A 153 -7.47 -5.82 13.11
C TYR A 153 -8.80 -6.40 12.59
N TYR A 154 -8.78 -7.10 11.45
CA TYR A 154 -9.96 -7.80 10.94
C TYR A 154 -10.54 -8.78 11.97
N HIS A 155 -9.71 -9.62 12.59
CA HIS A 155 -10.19 -10.58 13.60
C HIS A 155 -10.75 -9.89 14.85
N LEU A 156 -10.15 -8.80 15.30
CA LEU A 156 -10.68 -8.01 16.42
C LEU A 156 -12.04 -7.39 16.11
N VAL A 157 -12.21 -6.84 14.91
CA VAL A 157 -13.50 -6.28 14.47
C VAL A 157 -14.60 -7.35 14.37
N LYS A 158 -14.23 -8.59 13.99
CA LYS A 158 -15.21 -9.70 13.88
C LYS A 158 -15.49 -10.41 15.20
N ALA A 159 -14.67 -10.23 16.22
CA ALA A 159 -14.90 -10.80 17.55
C ALA A 159 -15.86 -9.98 18.43
N ASN A 160 -16.11 -8.72 18.05
CA ASN A 160 -17.06 -7.80 18.69
C ASN A 160 -18.36 -7.73 17.89
#